data_aa2e38497eaaa7dcc8ebc74c7b5ae6d3
#
_entry.id   aa2e38497eaaa7dcc8ebc74c7b5ae6d3
#
_cell.length_a   1.000
_cell.length_b   1.000
_cell.length_c   1.000
_cell.angle_alpha   90.00
_cell.angle_beta   90.00
_cell.angle_gamma   90.00
#
_symmetry.space_group_name_H-M   'P 1'
#
loop_
_entity.id
_entity.type
_entity.pdbx_description
1 polymer ?
#
loop_
_entity_poly.entity_id
_entity_poly.type
_entity_poly.pdbx_seq_one_letter_code
_entity_poly.pdbx_strand_id
1 'polypeptide(L)'
;MDYSYWDNYYTKAETSNEPTKFATDILPVLEKGKTLIELGCGNGRDSLFFAGNDIRVIAIDQSQNAISNLQANYANENIQFAAKDFIRSNVLKINNYDYVYSRFTLHSITEEEEDILLNNVYNSMKTGGQFFIEARSVKDEIFGLGKQVGKNSYFYNEHYRRFIVLDELVQKLQLIGFQISYMIEGNNYAVYKEENPVVIRVIAKK
;
A
#
# COMPACT_ATOMS: atom_id res chain seq x y z
N MET A 1 -11.36 6.78 -5.76
CA MET A 1 -9.91 6.74 -6.12
C MET A 1 -9.69 7.53 -7.40
N ASP A 2 -8.66 8.35 -7.49
CA ASP A 2 -8.39 9.25 -8.63
C ASP A 2 -7.55 8.52 -9.70
N TYR A 3 -8.24 7.74 -10.55
CA TYR A 3 -7.62 6.95 -11.62
C TYR A 3 -6.81 7.84 -12.59
N SER A 4 -7.40 8.95 -13.05
CA SER A 4 -6.79 9.82 -14.05
C SER A 4 -5.49 10.47 -13.56
N TYR A 5 -5.44 10.83 -12.29
CA TYR A 5 -4.25 11.40 -11.67
C TYR A 5 -3.09 10.39 -11.68
N TRP A 6 -3.32 9.17 -11.18
CA TRP A 6 -2.27 8.15 -11.07
C TRP A 6 -1.80 7.65 -12.42
N ASP A 7 -2.72 7.48 -13.38
CA ASP A 7 -2.35 7.06 -14.73
C ASP A 7 -1.44 8.10 -15.42
N ASN A 8 -1.73 9.39 -15.25
CA ASN A 8 -0.89 10.48 -15.74
C ASN A 8 0.44 10.61 -14.96
N TYR A 9 0.43 10.36 -13.66
CA TYR A 9 1.62 10.42 -12.83
C TYR A 9 2.69 9.44 -13.31
N TYR A 10 2.31 8.18 -13.51
CA TYR A 10 3.26 7.14 -13.93
C TYR A 10 3.73 7.25 -15.39
N THR A 11 3.09 8.07 -16.22
CA THR A 11 3.61 8.40 -17.56
C THR A 11 4.69 9.48 -17.55
N LYS A 12 4.72 10.33 -16.53
CA LYS A 12 5.57 11.54 -16.50
C LYS A 12 6.67 11.53 -15.44
N ALA A 13 6.50 10.77 -14.38
CA ALA A 13 7.39 10.84 -13.23
C ALA A 13 8.65 9.99 -13.44
N GLU A 14 9.82 10.61 -13.27
CA GLU A 14 11.05 9.89 -12.96
C GLU A 14 10.92 9.32 -11.54
N THR A 15 10.49 8.08 -11.45
CA THR A 15 10.35 7.37 -10.17
C THR A 15 11.63 6.61 -9.84
N SER A 16 12.02 6.59 -8.57
CA SER A 16 13.15 5.76 -8.13
C SER A 16 12.84 4.28 -8.33
N ASN A 17 13.84 3.52 -8.78
CA ASN A 17 13.79 2.06 -8.85
C ASN A 17 14.29 1.38 -7.56
N GLU A 18 14.88 2.16 -6.63
CA GLU A 18 15.32 1.63 -5.35
C GLU A 18 14.12 1.25 -4.48
N PRO A 19 14.18 0.10 -3.77
CA PRO A 19 13.13 -0.29 -2.87
C PRO A 19 12.94 0.73 -1.75
N THR A 20 11.72 0.83 -1.25
CA THR A 20 11.46 1.74 -0.14
C THR A 20 12.08 1.22 1.15
N LYS A 21 12.33 2.16 2.09
CA LYS A 21 12.78 1.78 3.43
C LYS A 21 11.80 0.83 4.10
N PHE A 22 10.49 0.96 3.87
CA PHE A 22 9.50 0.06 4.44
C PHE A 22 9.63 -1.36 3.89
N ALA A 23 9.83 -1.51 2.58
CA ALA A 23 10.07 -2.82 1.97
C ALA A 23 11.35 -3.48 2.52
N THR A 24 12.43 -2.72 2.64
CA THR A 24 13.70 -3.24 3.19
C THR A 24 13.60 -3.60 4.67
N ASP A 25 12.86 -2.82 5.46
CA ASP A 25 12.67 -3.05 6.90
C ASP A 25 11.84 -4.32 7.18
N ILE A 26 10.87 -4.66 6.31
CA ILE A 26 10.03 -5.86 6.51
C ILE A 26 10.59 -7.13 5.87
N LEU A 27 11.51 -7.03 4.91
CA LEU A 27 12.07 -8.21 4.22
C LEU A 27 12.58 -9.29 5.18
N PRO A 28 13.27 -8.98 6.31
CA PRO A 28 13.78 -10.01 7.23
C PRO A 28 12.70 -10.87 7.90
N VAL A 29 11.44 -10.44 7.89
CA VAL A 29 10.33 -11.21 8.47
C VAL A 29 9.51 -11.97 7.43
N LEU A 30 9.83 -11.81 6.15
CA LEU A 30 9.21 -12.54 5.06
C LEU A 30 9.94 -13.87 4.80
N GLU A 31 9.17 -14.92 4.63
CA GLU A 31 9.71 -16.26 4.32
C GLU A 31 9.74 -16.50 2.80
N LYS A 32 10.85 -16.99 2.27
CA LYS A 32 11.00 -17.35 0.86
C LYS A 32 9.92 -18.33 0.40
N GLY A 33 9.47 -18.16 -0.83
CA GLY A 33 8.44 -18.98 -1.46
C GLY A 33 7.00 -18.72 -0.96
N LYS A 34 6.82 -17.82 0.01
CA LYS A 34 5.49 -17.36 0.45
C LYS A 34 4.90 -16.36 -0.53
N THR A 35 3.59 -16.17 -0.48
CA THR A 35 2.85 -15.32 -1.40
C THR A 35 2.51 -13.99 -0.75
N LEU A 36 2.96 -12.90 -1.38
CA LEU A 36 2.67 -11.52 -1.02
C LEU A 36 1.82 -10.87 -2.11
N ILE A 37 0.76 -10.18 -1.70
CA ILE A 37 0.07 -9.24 -2.59
C ILE A 37 0.44 -7.80 -2.22
N GLU A 38 0.89 -7.00 -3.21
CA GLU A 38 1.08 -5.57 -3.07
C GLU A 38 -0.12 -4.82 -3.65
N LEU A 39 -0.74 -3.98 -2.81
CA LEU A 39 -1.89 -3.15 -3.16
C LEU A 39 -1.40 -1.76 -3.57
N GLY A 40 -1.57 -1.38 -4.85
CA GLY A 40 -1.08 -0.11 -5.38
C GLY A 40 0.43 -0.13 -5.60
N CYS A 41 0.93 -1.03 -6.45
CA CYS A 41 2.36 -1.23 -6.66
C CYS A 41 3.05 -0.09 -7.44
N GLY A 42 2.29 0.78 -8.11
CA GLY A 42 2.83 1.89 -8.89
C GLY A 42 3.87 1.46 -9.92
N ASN A 43 5.11 1.98 -9.80
CA ASN A 43 6.23 1.61 -10.67
C ASN A 43 6.87 0.26 -10.33
N GLY A 44 6.33 -0.49 -9.37
CA GLY A 44 6.72 -1.86 -9.06
C GLY A 44 8.03 -2.03 -8.28
N ARG A 45 8.67 -0.96 -7.79
CA ARG A 45 9.99 -1.03 -7.14
C ARG A 45 10.04 -1.97 -5.94
N ASP A 46 9.02 -1.94 -5.07
CA ASP A 46 8.95 -2.81 -3.89
C ASP A 46 8.58 -4.24 -4.31
N SER A 47 7.64 -4.41 -5.26
CA SER A 47 7.28 -5.70 -5.84
C SER A 47 8.47 -6.43 -6.47
N LEU A 48 9.27 -5.71 -7.27
CA LEU A 48 10.49 -6.28 -7.90
C LEU A 48 11.54 -6.65 -6.86
N PHE A 49 11.69 -5.83 -5.82
CA PHE A 49 12.57 -6.12 -4.71
C PHE A 49 12.17 -7.39 -3.95
N PHE A 50 10.89 -7.55 -3.62
CA PHE A 50 10.40 -8.76 -2.97
C PHE A 50 10.57 -10.00 -3.86
N ALA A 51 10.22 -9.90 -5.14
CA ALA A 51 10.37 -10.99 -6.10
C ALA A 51 11.84 -11.42 -6.28
N GLY A 52 12.76 -10.44 -6.30
CA GLY A 52 14.21 -10.69 -6.33
C GLY A 52 14.77 -11.34 -5.06
N ASN A 53 14.01 -11.37 -3.98
CA ASN A 53 14.33 -12.04 -2.73
C ASN A 53 13.49 -13.32 -2.50
N ASP A 54 13.08 -13.99 -3.58
CA ASP A 54 12.35 -15.27 -3.58
C ASP A 54 10.96 -15.23 -2.93
N ILE A 55 10.31 -14.06 -2.86
CA ILE A 55 8.90 -13.93 -2.49
C ILE A 55 8.04 -14.04 -3.76
N ARG A 56 6.94 -14.79 -3.72
CA ARG A 56 5.98 -14.82 -4.82
C ARG A 56 5.07 -13.61 -4.72
N VAL A 57 5.17 -12.69 -5.67
CA VAL A 57 4.47 -11.39 -5.62
C VAL A 57 3.32 -11.34 -6.61
N ILE A 58 2.17 -10.88 -6.13
CA ILE A 58 1.06 -10.44 -6.95
C ILE A 58 0.98 -8.92 -6.78
N ALA A 59 1.42 -8.17 -7.79
CA ALA A 59 1.51 -6.72 -7.77
C ALA A 59 0.31 -6.13 -8.52
N ILE A 60 -0.51 -5.36 -7.84
CA ILE A 60 -1.68 -4.75 -8.47
C ILE A 60 -1.66 -3.24 -8.35
N ASP A 61 -2.07 -2.58 -9.42
CA ASP A 61 -2.34 -1.14 -9.45
C ASP A 61 -3.53 -0.88 -10.37
N GLN A 62 -4.21 0.22 -10.15
CA GLN A 62 -5.30 0.62 -11.05
C GLN A 62 -4.81 1.25 -12.36
N SER A 63 -3.57 1.80 -12.39
CA SER A 63 -2.99 2.41 -13.57
C SER A 63 -2.63 1.33 -14.60
N GLN A 64 -3.35 1.33 -15.73
CA GLN A 64 -3.04 0.45 -16.85
C GLN A 64 -1.67 0.76 -17.45
N ASN A 65 -1.28 2.05 -17.49
CA ASN A 65 0.01 2.49 -18.02
C ASN A 65 1.17 1.97 -17.18
N ALA A 66 1.08 2.08 -15.84
CA ALA A 66 2.10 1.53 -14.93
C ALA A 66 2.25 0.02 -15.11
N ILE A 67 1.15 -0.72 -15.11
CA ILE A 67 1.16 -2.18 -15.25
C ILE A 67 1.66 -2.63 -16.63
N SER A 68 1.23 -1.98 -17.70
CA SER A 68 1.71 -2.32 -19.05
C SER A 68 3.22 -2.12 -19.20
N ASN A 69 3.76 -1.05 -18.62
CA ASN A 69 5.19 -0.79 -18.58
C ASN A 69 5.94 -1.89 -17.81
N LEU A 70 5.45 -2.26 -16.62
CA LEU A 70 6.05 -3.32 -15.83
C LEU A 70 6.04 -4.67 -16.55
N GLN A 71 4.93 -5.05 -17.16
CA GLN A 71 4.80 -6.28 -17.93
C GLN A 71 5.74 -6.32 -19.16
N ALA A 72 5.97 -5.18 -19.79
CA ALA A 72 6.84 -5.09 -20.96
C ALA A 72 8.33 -5.16 -20.61
N ASN A 73 8.74 -4.66 -19.45
CA ASN A 73 10.15 -4.50 -19.10
C ASN A 73 10.67 -5.51 -18.07
N TYR A 74 9.79 -6.19 -17.35
CA TYR A 74 10.19 -7.10 -16.28
C TYR A 74 9.50 -8.44 -16.43
N ALA A 75 10.31 -9.47 -16.70
CA ALA A 75 9.90 -10.88 -16.70
C ALA A 75 10.60 -11.57 -15.52
N ASN A 76 9.84 -12.07 -14.57
CA ASN A 76 10.34 -12.84 -13.43
C ASN A 76 9.27 -13.86 -13.05
N GLU A 77 9.66 -15.11 -12.82
CA GLU A 77 8.74 -16.19 -12.45
C GLU A 77 8.05 -15.99 -11.09
N ASN A 78 8.65 -15.19 -10.23
CA ASN A 78 8.14 -14.89 -8.89
C ASN A 78 7.19 -13.69 -8.85
N ILE A 79 6.86 -13.03 -9.98
CA ILE A 79 6.01 -11.84 -9.96
C ILE A 79 4.95 -11.86 -11.05
N GLN A 80 3.74 -11.43 -10.68
CA GLN A 80 2.63 -11.19 -11.59
C GLN A 80 2.11 -9.77 -11.41
N PHE A 81 2.03 -9.02 -12.50
CA PHE A 81 1.48 -7.67 -12.53
C PHE A 81 0.06 -7.69 -13.11
N ALA A 82 -0.88 -7.00 -12.45
CA ALA A 82 -2.26 -6.92 -12.94
C ALA A 82 -2.87 -5.53 -12.69
N ALA A 83 -3.48 -4.94 -13.74
CA ALA A 83 -4.26 -3.72 -13.61
C ALA A 83 -5.60 -4.04 -12.94
N LYS A 84 -5.72 -3.73 -11.65
CA LYS A 84 -6.90 -4.04 -10.82
C LYS A 84 -7.16 -2.94 -9.80
N ASP A 85 -8.43 -2.66 -9.59
CA ASP A 85 -8.91 -1.93 -8.42
C ASP A 85 -8.93 -2.89 -7.22
N PHE A 86 -8.09 -2.65 -6.21
CA PHE A 86 -7.95 -3.56 -5.06
C PHE A 86 -9.18 -3.54 -4.12
N ILE A 87 -10.10 -2.59 -4.29
CA ILE A 87 -11.35 -2.54 -3.52
C ILE A 87 -12.47 -3.30 -4.22
N ARG A 88 -12.65 -3.06 -5.54
CA ARG A 88 -13.81 -3.55 -6.31
C ARG A 88 -13.55 -4.85 -7.04
N SER A 89 -12.28 -5.20 -7.30
CA SER A 89 -11.94 -6.44 -7.97
C SER A 89 -12.07 -7.66 -7.05
N ASN A 90 -12.05 -8.86 -7.66
CA ASN A 90 -12.11 -10.12 -6.91
C ASN A 90 -10.73 -10.58 -6.39
N VAL A 91 -9.66 -9.78 -6.55
CA VAL A 91 -8.31 -10.22 -6.21
C VAL A 91 -8.17 -10.62 -4.73
N LEU A 92 -8.83 -9.92 -3.84
CA LEU A 92 -8.85 -10.23 -2.41
C LEU A 92 -9.94 -11.25 -2.01
N LYS A 93 -10.77 -11.73 -2.95
CA LYS A 93 -11.85 -12.70 -2.65
C LYS A 93 -11.45 -14.15 -2.89
N ILE A 94 -10.41 -14.40 -3.67
CA ILE A 94 -10.08 -15.71 -4.26
C ILE A 94 -8.87 -16.35 -3.59
N ASN A 95 -8.03 -15.62 -2.90
CA ASN A 95 -6.69 -16.05 -2.58
C ASN A 95 -6.39 -16.11 -1.09
N ASN A 96 -5.50 -17.04 -0.73
CA ASN A 96 -4.92 -17.20 0.59
C ASN A 96 -3.50 -16.62 0.60
N TYR A 97 -3.37 -15.33 0.89
CA TYR A 97 -2.09 -14.65 0.98
C TYR A 97 -1.40 -14.92 2.32
N ASP A 98 -0.10 -15.14 2.28
CA ASP A 98 0.74 -15.17 3.48
C ASP A 98 1.00 -13.73 3.95
N TYR A 99 1.15 -12.80 2.98
CA TYR A 99 1.44 -11.38 3.24
C TYR A 99 0.58 -10.46 2.37
N VAL A 100 0.14 -9.36 2.97
CA VAL A 100 -0.45 -8.23 2.26
C VAL A 100 0.41 -7.00 2.54
N TYR A 101 0.78 -6.25 1.50
CA TYR A 101 1.58 -5.05 1.60
C TYR A 101 0.82 -3.85 1.01
N SER A 102 0.70 -2.79 1.78
CA SER A 102 -0.03 -1.57 1.41
C SER A 102 0.79 -0.36 1.85
N ARG A 103 1.41 0.29 0.88
CA ARG A 103 2.19 1.48 1.11
C ARG A 103 1.59 2.66 0.36
N PHE A 104 1.22 3.71 1.10
CA PHE A 104 0.59 4.92 0.55
C PHE A 104 -0.69 4.68 -0.27
N THR A 105 -1.42 3.60 0.01
CA THR A 105 -2.69 3.29 -0.64
C THR A 105 -3.89 3.75 0.17
N LEU A 106 -3.86 3.63 1.50
CA LEU A 106 -4.98 4.05 2.36
C LEU A 106 -5.28 5.55 2.25
N HIS A 107 -4.28 6.37 1.93
CA HIS A 107 -4.48 7.80 1.75
C HIS A 107 -5.19 8.18 0.42
N SER A 108 -5.31 7.25 -0.53
CA SER A 108 -5.92 7.46 -1.85
C SER A 108 -7.38 7.03 -1.90
N ILE A 109 -7.92 6.48 -0.81
CA ILE A 109 -9.27 5.91 -0.73
C ILE A 109 -10.08 6.59 0.37
N THR A 110 -11.41 6.52 0.27
CA THR A 110 -12.30 7.04 1.30
C THR A 110 -12.29 6.17 2.55
N GLU A 111 -12.89 6.65 3.64
CA GLU A 111 -12.99 5.88 4.89
C GLU A 111 -13.87 4.63 4.68
N GLU A 112 -14.96 4.75 3.92
CA GLU A 112 -15.85 3.62 3.59
C GLU A 112 -15.13 2.58 2.73
N GLU A 113 -14.31 3.04 1.78
CA GLU A 113 -13.48 2.14 0.96
C GLU A 113 -12.40 1.45 1.79
N GLU A 114 -11.82 2.13 2.80
CA GLU A 114 -10.90 1.52 3.76
C GLU A 114 -11.58 0.39 4.55
N ASP A 115 -12.78 0.63 5.08
CA ASP A 115 -13.52 -0.37 5.85
C ASP A 115 -13.79 -1.65 5.02
N ILE A 116 -14.14 -1.48 3.73
CA ILE A 116 -14.29 -2.60 2.79
C ILE A 116 -12.95 -3.29 2.56
N LEU A 117 -11.88 -2.53 2.33
CA LEU A 117 -10.54 -3.06 2.08
C LEU A 117 -10.02 -3.90 3.24
N LEU A 118 -10.08 -3.37 4.47
CA LEU A 118 -9.57 -4.04 5.67
C LEU A 118 -10.26 -5.40 5.90
N ASN A 119 -11.60 -5.45 5.72
CA ASN A 119 -12.35 -6.70 5.80
C ASN A 119 -11.97 -7.69 4.68
N ASN A 120 -11.82 -7.23 3.44
CA ASN A 120 -11.40 -8.06 2.32
C ASN A 120 -9.99 -8.61 2.53
N VAL A 121 -9.06 -7.79 3.02
CA VAL A 121 -7.69 -8.21 3.35
C VAL A 121 -7.73 -9.31 4.41
N TYR A 122 -8.43 -9.10 5.53
CA TYR A 122 -8.54 -10.13 6.57
C TYR A 122 -9.04 -11.45 6.01
N ASN A 123 -10.11 -11.42 5.22
CA ASN A 123 -10.70 -12.63 4.65
C ASN A 123 -9.77 -13.33 3.65
N SER A 124 -8.96 -12.57 2.89
CA SER A 124 -8.04 -13.11 1.87
C SER A 124 -6.77 -13.73 2.43
N MET A 125 -6.44 -13.44 3.68
CA MET A 125 -5.19 -13.91 4.31
C MET A 125 -5.33 -15.30 4.91
N LYS A 126 -4.23 -16.04 4.91
CA LYS A 126 -4.07 -17.26 5.71
C LYS A 126 -4.02 -16.94 7.20
N THR A 127 -4.38 -17.90 8.04
CA THR A 127 -4.12 -17.82 9.48
C THR A 127 -2.61 -17.72 9.71
N GLY A 128 -2.20 -16.77 10.55
CA GLY A 128 -0.81 -16.44 10.79
C GLY A 128 -0.17 -15.50 9.76
N GLY A 129 -0.90 -15.14 8.70
CA GLY A 129 -0.45 -14.15 7.72
C GLY A 129 -0.31 -12.75 8.31
N GLN A 130 0.48 -11.89 7.65
CA GLN A 130 0.77 -10.54 8.12
C GLN A 130 0.35 -9.47 7.10
N PHE A 131 -0.25 -8.41 7.60
CA PHE A 131 -0.62 -7.21 6.83
C PHE A 131 0.30 -6.06 7.22
N PHE A 132 1.05 -5.55 6.26
CA PHE A 132 2.01 -4.45 6.39
C PHE A 132 1.40 -3.18 5.83
N ILE A 133 1.28 -2.15 6.66
CA ILE A 133 0.65 -0.88 6.30
C ILE A 133 1.63 0.26 6.54
N GLU A 134 1.82 1.13 5.53
CA GLU A 134 2.43 2.46 5.69
C GLU A 134 1.52 3.51 5.04
N ALA A 135 1.17 4.56 5.78
CA ALA A 135 0.33 5.64 5.29
C ALA A 135 0.68 6.98 5.95
N ARG A 136 0.31 8.12 5.33
CA ARG A 136 0.48 9.45 5.92
C ARG A 136 -0.42 9.63 7.14
N SER A 137 0.15 10.16 8.21
CA SER A 137 -0.54 10.49 9.46
C SER A 137 -1.24 11.85 9.38
N VAL A 138 -2.25 12.04 10.23
CA VAL A 138 -2.81 13.38 10.53
C VAL A 138 -1.80 14.34 11.15
N LYS A 139 -0.62 13.86 11.60
CA LYS A 139 0.49 14.68 12.11
C LYS A 139 1.47 15.12 11.02
N ASP A 140 1.22 14.75 9.77
CA ASP A 140 2.03 15.15 8.64
C ASP A 140 1.92 16.67 8.38
N GLU A 141 3.01 17.31 7.97
CA GLU A 141 3.08 18.77 7.77
C GLU A 141 2.11 19.30 6.70
N ILE A 142 1.75 18.45 5.73
CA ILE A 142 0.77 18.81 4.69
C ILE A 142 -0.68 18.51 5.09
N PHE A 143 -0.94 18.02 6.31
CA PHE A 143 -2.31 17.88 6.82
C PHE A 143 -2.99 19.25 6.92
N GLY A 144 -4.21 19.33 6.41
CA GLY A 144 -4.98 20.58 6.42
C GLY A 144 -4.72 21.50 5.22
N LEU A 145 -3.74 21.16 4.35
CA LEU A 145 -3.51 21.96 3.14
C LEU A 145 -4.52 21.61 2.04
N GLY A 146 -4.96 22.66 1.33
CA GLY A 146 -5.91 22.55 0.24
C GLY A 146 -7.38 22.61 0.67
N LYS A 147 -8.29 22.11 -0.18
CA LYS A 147 -9.74 22.11 0.07
C LYS A 147 -10.11 20.85 0.83
N GLN A 148 -10.70 21.01 2.03
CA GLN A 148 -11.26 19.88 2.77
C GLN A 148 -12.46 19.28 2.01
N VAL A 149 -12.46 17.97 1.82
CA VAL A 149 -13.48 17.21 1.07
C VAL A 149 -14.10 16.07 1.87
N GLY A 150 -13.63 15.86 3.10
CA GLY A 150 -14.15 14.87 4.05
C GLY A 150 -13.40 14.89 5.38
N LYS A 151 -13.72 13.95 6.28
CA LYS A 151 -12.97 13.78 7.53
C LYS A 151 -11.51 13.43 7.19
N ASN A 152 -10.58 14.26 7.68
CA ASN A 152 -9.13 14.11 7.43
C ASN A 152 -8.75 13.99 5.94
N SER A 153 -9.60 14.50 5.03
CA SER A 153 -9.45 14.37 3.58
C SER A 153 -9.40 15.72 2.90
N TYR A 154 -8.40 15.91 2.05
CA TYR A 154 -8.14 17.18 1.38
C TYR A 154 -7.84 16.96 -0.09
N PHE A 155 -8.25 17.93 -0.93
CA PHE A 155 -7.86 18.03 -2.33
C PHE A 155 -6.79 19.12 -2.45
N TYR A 156 -5.56 18.71 -2.70
CA TYR A 156 -4.39 19.57 -2.73
C TYR A 156 -3.45 19.16 -3.88
N ASN A 157 -2.98 20.13 -4.67
CA ASN A 157 -2.17 19.89 -5.87
C ASN A 157 -2.82 18.84 -6.81
N GLU A 158 -4.11 19.08 -7.16
CA GLU A 158 -4.89 18.23 -8.07
C GLU A 158 -5.04 16.77 -7.62
N HIS A 159 -4.80 16.48 -6.35
CA HIS A 159 -4.81 15.14 -5.82
C HIS A 159 -5.61 15.05 -4.52
N TYR A 160 -6.44 14.00 -4.41
CA TYR A 160 -7.13 13.62 -3.17
C TYR A 160 -6.17 12.94 -2.22
N ARG A 161 -6.13 13.38 -0.97
CA ARG A 161 -5.39 12.72 0.11
C ARG A 161 -6.22 12.64 1.38
N ARG A 162 -6.25 11.46 1.97
CA ARG A 162 -6.78 11.24 3.31
C ARG A 162 -5.61 10.93 4.25
N PHE A 163 -5.63 11.53 5.42
CA PHE A 163 -4.61 11.31 6.45
C PHE A 163 -5.17 10.37 7.52
N ILE A 164 -4.35 9.45 7.98
CA ILE A 164 -4.78 8.35 8.85
C ILE A 164 -4.49 8.70 10.31
N VAL A 165 -5.46 8.44 11.17
CA VAL A 165 -5.31 8.47 12.63
C VAL A 165 -4.88 7.07 13.07
N LEU A 166 -3.69 6.95 13.68
CA LEU A 166 -3.12 5.65 14.06
C LEU A 166 -4.06 4.84 14.96
N ASP A 167 -4.57 5.46 16.01
CA ASP A 167 -5.43 4.78 17.00
C ASP A 167 -6.76 4.30 16.36
N GLU A 168 -7.36 5.10 15.45
CA GLU A 168 -8.59 4.70 14.74
C GLU A 168 -8.31 3.49 13.83
N LEU A 169 -7.21 3.48 13.09
CA LEU A 169 -6.83 2.35 12.24
C LEU A 169 -6.56 1.09 13.06
N VAL A 170 -5.82 1.20 14.15
CA VAL A 170 -5.53 0.09 15.07
C VAL A 170 -6.82 -0.49 15.64
N GLN A 171 -7.74 0.36 16.09
CA GLN A 171 -9.03 -0.07 16.60
C GLN A 171 -9.86 -0.82 15.53
N LYS A 172 -9.93 -0.29 14.31
CA LYS A 172 -10.60 -0.96 13.18
C LYS A 172 -10.01 -2.34 12.90
N LEU A 173 -8.69 -2.45 12.82
CA LEU A 173 -7.99 -3.73 12.60
C LEU A 173 -8.30 -4.74 13.71
N GLN A 174 -8.27 -4.33 14.98
CA GLN A 174 -8.58 -5.20 16.11
C GLN A 174 -10.05 -5.65 16.12
N LEU A 175 -10.99 -4.77 15.77
CA LEU A 175 -12.43 -5.12 15.67
C LEU A 175 -12.69 -6.16 14.55
N ILE A 176 -11.92 -6.15 13.47
CA ILE A 176 -11.99 -7.15 12.39
C ILE A 176 -11.41 -8.50 12.84
N GLY A 177 -10.51 -8.52 13.82
CA GLY A 177 -9.88 -9.73 14.36
C GLY A 177 -8.36 -9.80 14.20
N PHE A 178 -7.72 -8.75 13.70
CA PHE A 178 -6.25 -8.68 13.64
C PHE A 178 -5.63 -8.50 15.02
N GLN A 179 -4.47 -9.12 15.23
CA GLN A 179 -3.57 -8.84 16.33
C GLN A 179 -2.48 -7.87 15.86
N ILE A 180 -2.32 -6.75 16.55
CA ILE A 180 -1.28 -5.77 16.21
C ILE A 180 0.05 -6.23 16.80
N SER A 181 1.02 -6.52 15.94
CA SER A 181 2.37 -6.95 16.34
C SER A 181 3.39 -5.80 16.36
N TYR A 182 3.13 -4.74 15.61
CA TYR A 182 3.98 -3.55 15.56
C TYR A 182 3.15 -2.35 15.15
N MET A 183 3.42 -1.19 15.76
CA MET A 183 2.90 0.10 15.32
C MET A 183 3.86 1.22 15.69
N ILE A 184 3.98 2.21 14.81
CA ILE A 184 4.75 3.43 15.06
C ILE A 184 4.17 4.59 14.25
N GLU A 185 4.37 5.79 14.72
CA GLU A 185 4.04 7.03 14.03
C GLU A 185 5.21 8.01 14.16
N GLY A 186 5.70 8.53 13.04
CA GLY A 186 6.82 9.46 13.03
C GLY A 186 7.34 9.78 11.65
N ASN A 187 8.36 10.62 11.61
CA ASN A 187 9.15 10.94 10.41
C ASN A 187 10.38 10.01 10.26
N ASN A 188 11.21 10.25 9.24
CA ASN A 188 12.41 9.45 8.89
C ASN A 188 12.14 8.00 8.47
N TYR A 189 10.89 7.64 8.23
CA TYR A 189 10.49 6.31 7.75
C TYR A 189 10.26 6.27 6.23
N ALA A 190 9.81 7.38 5.63
CA ALA A 190 9.45 7.46 4.22
C ALA A 190 10.07 8.69 3.53
N VAL A 191 11.35 8.98 3.82
CA VAL A 191 12.08 10.10 3.21
C VAL A 191 12.18 9.89 1.71
N TYR A 192 11.83 10.91 0.93
CA TYR A 192 11.96 10.90 -0.51
C TYR A 192 12.30 12.32 -1.02
N LYS A 193 13.47 12.48 -1.63
CA LYS A 193 14.03 13.81 -2.01
C LYS A 193 14.03 14.74 -0.79
N GLU A 194 13.32 15.86 -0.85
CA GLU A 194 13.21 16.83 0.24
C GLU A 194 12.04 16.56 1.19
N GLU A 195 11.16 15.59 0.86
CA GLU A 195 10.03 15.25 1.70
C GLU A 195 10.41 14.28 2.82
N ASN A 196 9.98 14.59 4.04
CA ASN A 196 10.12 13.72 5.21
C ASN A 196 8.79 13.61 5.95
N PRO A 197 7.80 12.93 5.34
CA PRO A 197 6.44 12.86 5.88
C PRO A 197 6.38 12.18 7.23
N VAL A 198 5.44 12.63 8.07
CA VAL A 198 5.02 11.84 9.22
C VAL A 198 4.10 10.73 8.73
N VAL A 199 4.55 9.49 8.91
CA VAL A 199 3.80 8.29 8.53
C VAL A 199 3.45 7.44 9.74
N ILE A 200 2.42 6.64 9.58
CA ILE A 200 2.14 5.50 10.43
C ILE A 200 2.66 4.25 9.76
N ARG A 201 3.16 3.30 10.56
CA ARG A 201 3.41 1.92 10.15
C ARG A 201 2.71 0.99 11.10
N VAL A 202 1.98 0.03 10.57
CA VAL A 202 1.30 -1.00 11.35
C VAL A 202 1.60 -2.36 10.74
N ILE A 203 1.92 -3.35 11.59
CA ILE A 203 1.98 -4.76 11.21
C ILE A 203 0.90 -5.49 11.99
N ALA A 204 -0.07 -6.04 11.26
CA ALA A 204 -1.23 -6.73 11.80
C ALA A 204 -1.21 -8.21 11.39
N LYS A 205 -1.45 -9.12 12.32
CA LYS A 205 -1.43 -10.57 12.11
C LYS A 205 -2.86 -11.14 12.20
N LYS A 206 -3.22 -11.99 11.23
CA LYS A 206 -4.46 -12.77 11.26
C LYS A 206 -4.36 -14.00 12.13
#